data_f57bd5451dbded453f8234ce12c709d8
#
_entry.id   f57bd5451dbded453f8234ce12c709d8
#
_cell.length_a   1.000
_cell.length_b   1.000
_cell.length_c   1.000
_cell.angle_alpha   90.00
_cell.angle_beta   90.00
_cell.angle_gamma   90.00
#
_symmetry.space_group_name_H-M   'P 1'
#
loop_
_entity.id
_entity.type
_entity.pdbx_description
1 polymer ?
#
loop_
_entity_poly.entity_id
_entity_poly.type
_entity_poly.pdbx_seq_one_letter_code
_entity_poly.pdbx_strand_id
1 'polypeptide(L)'
;MSSCRENIKVFENTLCLCNTVYKNDTAEAMRNTEVIFNGASLIKEKGNKEQNIRVVTAGSVSAIEGVVAGRRVAALNFADALTPGGLVWEGETTQEEDLCRCSNLYPCISQDKVFDNYYGYNRSLENDIYSDRLIYSSDVLFFKDETYWCLSIPVKCDVITCPAPVECNDINIFKQRIKSIIGAAYKAGVDRLILGKWGTGSFGNDPVLVATAFKEVLDEYKLFDVVYFPLFDDSESSDIFKEVLL
;
A
#
# COMPACT_ATOMS: atom_id res chain seq x y z
N MET A 1 20.00 -0.97 13.80
CA MET A 1 18.70 -0.33 13.74
C MET A 1 18.89 1.18 13.87
N SER A 2 18.36 1.96 12.97
CA SER A 2 18.34 3.42 13.07
C SER A 2 17.54 3.83 14.33
N SER A 3 17.92 4.91 15.00
CA SER A 3 17.14 5.40 16.15
C SER A 3 15.90 6.13 15.65
N CYS A 4 14.81 6.19 16.43
CA CYS A 4 13.61 6.97 16.09
C CYS A 4 13.97 8.41 15.68
N ARG A 5 14.96 9.01 16.36
CA ARG A 5 15.44 10.36 16.04
C ARG A 5 16.11 10.47 14.67
N GLU A 6 16.80 9.42 14.21
CA GLU A 6 17.38 9.36 12.85
C GLU A 6 16.30 9.19 11.80
N ASN A 7 15.31 8.34 12.06
CA ASN A 7 14.17 8.13 11.16
C ASN A 7 13.36 9.42 10.95
N ILE A 8 13.15 10.21 12.01
CA ILE A 8 12.51 11.53 11.91
C ILE A 8 13.32 12.46 10.99
N LYS A 9 14.65 12.52 11.14
CA LYS A 9 15.50 13.34 10.27
C LYS A 9 15.46 12.87 8.80
N VAL A 10 15.41 11.56 8.57
CA VAL A 10 15.24 11.00 7.23
C VAL A 10 13.92 11.47 6.62
N PHE A 11 12.84 11.45 7.40
CA PHE A 11 11.53 11.89 6.94
C PHE A 11 11.49 13.41 6.68
N GLU A 12 12.04 14.23 7.58
CA GLU A 12 12.19 15.67 7.35
C GLU A 12 12.97 15.99 6.07
N ASN A 13 14.07 15.25 5.82
CA ASN A 13 14.82 15.36 4.57
C ASN A 13 13.98 14.95 3.36
N THR A 14 13.17 13.90 3.46
CA THR A 14 12.23 13.49 2.40
C THR A 14 11.25 14.62 2.08
N LEU A 15 10.64 15.25 3.09
CA LEU A 15 9.73 16.39 2.89
C LEU A 15 10.43 17.60 2.28
N CYS A 16 11.68 17.86 2.66
CA CYS A 16 12.49 18.90 2.03
C CYS A 16 12.69 18.61 0.54
N LEU A 17 13.05 17.38 0.15
CA LEU A 17 13.20 16.97 -1.23
C LEU A 17 11.88 17.09 -2.02
N CYS A 18 10.75 16.70 -1.43
CA CYS A 18 9.42 16.88 -2.02
C CYS A 18 9.10 18.35 -2.32
N ASN A 19 9.55 19.27 -1.48
CA ASN A 19 9.29 20.71 -1.62
C ASN A 19 10.33 21.45 -2.49
N THR A 20 11.44 20.81 -2.83
CA THR A 20 12.55 21.42 -3.58
C THR A 20 12.83 20.68 -4.89
N VAL A 21 13.59 19.59 -4.82
CA VAL A 21 14.07 18.83 -5.99
C VAL A 21 12.91 18.21 -6.76
N TYR A 22 11.95 17.59 -6.06
CA TYR A 22 10.81 16.86 -6.64
C TYR A 22 9.48 17.61 -6.52
N LYS A 23 9.53 18.95 -6.43
CA LYS A 23 8.34 19.78 -6.20
C LYS A 23 7.26 19.58 -7.27
N ASN A 24 7.65 19.48 -8.53
CA ASN A 24 6.69 19.34 -9.63
C ASN A 24 6.05 17.94 -9.64
N ASP A 25 6.84 16.89 -9.45
CA ASP A 25 6.35 15.51 -9.36
C ASP A 25 5.44 15.34 -8.13
N THR A 26 5.80 15.95 -7.00
CA THR A 26 4.98 15.94 -5.79
C THR A 26 3.64 16.64 -6.03
N ALA A 27 3.64 17.82 -6.63
CA ALA A 27 2.41 18.56 -6.94
C ALA A 27 1.53 17.79 -7.94
N GLU A 28 2.12 17.06 -8.89
CA GLU A 28 1.40 16.20 -9.83
C GLU A 28 0.74 15.02 -9.11
N ALA A 29 1.50 14.25 -8.31
CA ALA A 29 0.98 13.12 -7.55
C ALA A 29 -0.12 13.55 -6.57
N MET A 30 0.03 14.70 -5.90
CA MET A 30 -1.00 15.29 -5.03
C MET A 30 -2.31 15.60 -5.79
N ARG A 31 -2.21 16.16 -7.01
CA ARG A 31 -3.41 16.42 -7.84
C ARG A 31 -4.12 15.13 -8.24
N ASN A 32 -3.35 14.09 -8.56
CA ASN A 32 -3.82 12.79 -9.01
C ASN A 32 -4.22 11.86 -7.86
N THR A 33 -4.19 12.34 -6.61
CA THR A 33 -4.64 11.58 -5.44
C THR A 33 -6.12 11.78 -5.24
N GLU A 34 -6.86 10.68 -5.16
CA GLU A 34 -8.31 10.65 -4.93
C GLU A 34 -8.71 9.69 -3.80
N VAL A 35 -9.84 9.95 -3.14
CA VAL A 35 -10.47 8.99 -2.22
C VAL A 35 -11.51 8.19 -3.00
N ILE A 36 -11.37 6.88 -2.99
CA ILE A 36 -12.32 5.95 -3.62
C ILE A 36 -13.23 5.40 -2.53
N PHE A 37 -14.54 5.67 -2.64
CA PHE A 37 -15.54 5.32 -1.63
C PHE A 37 -15.97 3.85 -1.70
N ASN A 38 -15.94 3.25 -2.88
CA ASN A 38 -16.31 1.85 -3.12
C ASN A 38 -15.53 1.31 -4.33
N GLY A 39 -14.31 0.84 -4.08
CA GLY A 39 -13.45 0.28 -5.12
C GLY A 39 -14.00 -1.00 -5.74
N ALA A 40 -14.70 -1.83 -4.96
CA ALA A 40 -15.26 -3.08 -5.45
C ALA A 40 -16.28 -2.86 -6.60
N SER A 41 -17.01 -1.74 -6.59
CA SER A 41 -17.95 -1.37 -7.65
C SER A 41 -17.30 -1.01 -8.99
N LEU A 42 -15.99 -0.81 -9.00
CA LEU A 42 -15.20 -0.49 -10.20
C LEU A 42 -14.90 -1.72 -11.05
N ILE A 43 -14.99 -2.92 -10.49
CA ILE A 43 -14.87 -4.18 -11.23
C ILE A 43 -16.17 -4.41 -11.98
N LYS A 44 -16.14 -4.30 -13.30
CA LYS A 44 -17.33 -4.49 -14.15
C LYS A 44 -17.51 -5.94 -14.60
N GLU A 45 -16.40 -6.65 -14.74
CA GLU A 45 -16.35 -8.04 -15.20
C GLU A 45 -15.13 -8.75 -14.63
N LYS A 46 -15.19 -10.07 -14.58
CA LYS A 46 -14.04 -10.89 -14.21
C LYS A 46 -13.05 -10.91 -15.38
N GLY A 47 -11.76 -10.79 -15.07
CA GLY A 47 -10.72 -11.00 -16.06
C GLY A 47 -10.52 -12.47 -16.39
N ASN A 48 -9.68 -12.70 -17.37
CA ASN A 48 -9.29 -14.06 -17.82
C ASN A 48 -7.76 -14.19 -17.94
N LYS A 49 -7.02 -13.32 -17.28
CA LYS A 49 -5.54 -13.35 -17.34
C LYS A 49 -5.01 -14.62 -16.70
N GLU A 50 -3.95 -15.17 -17.26
CA GLU A 50 -3.12 -16.18 -16.62
C GLU A 50 -2.28 -15.47 -15.53
N GLN A 51 -2.95 -15.17 -14.42
CA GLN A 51 -2.39 -14.35 -13.35
C GLN A 51 -1.28 -15.11 -12.61
N ASN A 52 -0.07 -14.55 -12.62
CA ASN A 52 1.08 -15.15 -11.95
C ASN A 52 1.23 -14.54 -10.54
N ILE A 53 1.06 -15.35 -9.50
CA ILE A 53 1.34 -14.95 -8.12
C ILE A 53 2.81 -15.23 -7.81
N ARG A 54 3.54 -14.23 -7.30
CA ARG A 54 4.95 -14.33 -6.95
C ARG A 54 5.18 -13.90 -5.50
N VAL A 55 5.66 -14.81 -4.70
CA VAL A 55 6.16 -14.50 -3.38
C VAL A 55 7.66 -14.22 -3.48
N VAL A 56 8.09 -13.07 -2.96
CA VAL A 56 9.50 -12.63 -3.02
C VAL A 56 9.98 -12.22 -1.63
N THR A 57 11.23 -12.51 -1.29
CA THR A 57 11.85 -12.05 -0.04
C THR A 57 12.41 -10.65 -0.25
N ALA A 58 11.62 -9.63 0.07
CA ALA A 58 11.98 -8.23 -0.10
C ALA A 58 11.10 -7.35 0.78
N GLY A 59 11.53 -6.11 1.05
CA GLY A 59 10.67 -5.04 1.52
C GLY A 59 9.80 -4.47 0.39
N SER A 60 8.78 -3.71 0.75
CA SER A 60 7.86 -3.11 -0.26
C SER A 60 8.57 -2.12 -1.19
N VAL A 61 9.52 -1.33 -0.67
CA VAL A 61 10.27 -0.35 -1.47
C VAL A 61 11.16 -1.06 -2.49
N SER A 62 11.95 -2.06 -2.07
CA SER A 62 12.77 -2.87 -2.97
C SER A 62 11.94 -3.62 -4.03
N ALA A 63 10.76 -4.11 -3.66
CA ALA A 63 9.84 -4.74 -4.60
C ALA A 63 9.33 -3.75 -5.66
N ILE A 64 9.00 -2.51 -5.26
CA ILE A 64 8.61 -1.43 -6.19
C ILE A 64 9.74 -1.16 -7.17
N GLU A 65 10.96 -0.93 -6.71
CA GLU A 65 12.12 -0.67 -7.57
C GLU A 65 12.35 -1.78 -8.60
N GLY A 66 12.21 -3.05 -8.18
CA GLY A 66 12.44 -4.20 -9.05
C GLY A 66 11.35 -4.46 -10.09
N VAL A 67 10.14 -3.93 -9.91
CA VAL A 67 8.96 -4.34 -10.69
C VAL A 67 8.45 -3.27 -11.65
N VAL A 68 8.75 -1.98 -11.43
CA VAL A 68 8.15 -0.85 -12.20
C VAL A 68 8.61 -0.76 -13.67
N ALA A 69 9.69 -1.43 -14.09
CA ALA A 69 10.28 -1.26 -15.41
C ALA A 69 9.26 -1.47 -16.56
N GLY A 70 8.89 -0.36 -17.23
CA GLY A 70 8.05 -0.36 -18.43
C GLY A 70 6.61 -0.84 -18.25
N ARG A 71 6.10 -0.88 -17.00
CA ARG A 71 4.75 -1.34 -16.66
C ARG A 71 4.08 -0.39 -15.67
N ARG A 72 2.75 -0.33 -15.71
CA ARG A 72 2.00 0.36 -14.67
C ARG A 72 1.86 -0.55 -13.46
N VAL A 73 2.39 -0.11 -12.34
CA VAL A 73 2.48 -0.87 -11.09
C VAL A 73 1.75 -0.11 -9.99
N ALA A 74 0.98 -0.82 -9.16
CA ALA A 74 0.46 -0.27 -7.92
C ALA A 74 0.94 -1.10 -6.72
N ALA A 75 1.25 -0.42 -5.62
CA ALA A 75 1.63 -1.04 -4.36
C ALA A 75 0.59 -0.73 -3.28
N LEU A 76 0.28 -1.73 -2.44
CA LEU A 76 -0.57 -1.55 -1.28
C LEU A 76 0.23 -0.95 -0.13
N ASN A 77 -0.23 0.18 0.38
CA ASN A 77 0.20 0.78 1.64
C ASN A 77 -0.63 0.20 2.79
N PHE A 78 0.04 -0.40 3.79
CA PHE A 78 -0.57 -0.98 5.00
C PHE A 78 -0.91 0.12 5.99
N ALA A 79 -1.91 0.89 5.63
CA ALA A 79 -2.18 2.19 6.19
C ALA A 79 -2.71 2.16 7.63
N ASP A 80 -2.34 3.17 8.39
CA ASP A 80 -3.15 3.62 9.53
C ASP A 80 -4.47 4.21 8.99
N ALA A 81 -5.59 3.86 9.64
CA ALA A 81 -6.91 4.33 9.21
C ALA A 81 -7.21 5.76 9.65
N LEU A 82 -6.50 6.25 10.66
CA LEU A 82 -6.84 7.46 11.41
C LEU A 82 -5.80 8.57 11.21
N THR A 83 -4.54 8.21 10.90
CA THR A 83 -3.42 9.15 10.86
C THR A 83 -2.64 9.01 9.57
N PRO A 84 -2.50 10.07 8.75
CA PRO A 84 -1.69 10.01 7.53
C PRO A 84 -0.24 9.63 7.83
N GLY A 85 0.24 8.57 7.19
CA GLY A 85 1.61 8.09 7.35
C GLY A 85 1.90 7.45 8.71
N GLY A 86 0.85 7.04 9.44
CA GLY A 86 0.99 6.35 10.72
C GLY A 86 1.79 7.17 11.74
N LEU A 87 2.82 6.55 12.29
CA LEU A 87 3.71 7.13 13.30
C LEU A 87 5.06 7.61 12.70
N VAL A 88 5.05 8.05 11.44
CA VAL A 88 6.27 8.49 10.73
C VAL A 88 6.96 9.66 11.45
N TRP A 89 6.19 10.56 12.07
CA TRP A 89 6.71 11.68 12.88
C TRP A 89 7.28 11.26 14.23
N GLU A 90 6.99 10.05 14.67
CA GLU A 90 7.54 9.46 15.89
C GLU A 90 8.75 8.57 15.61
N GLY A 91 9.06 8.34 14.33
CA GLY A 91 10.23 7.59 13.88
C GLY A 91 10.04 6.08 13.85
N GLU A 92 8.79 5.61 13.90
CA GLU A 92 8.46 4.19 13.73
C GLU A 92 8.84 3.68 12.34
N THR A 93 8.96 2.35 12.20
CA THR A 93 9.53 1.68 11.01
C THR A 93 8.64 0.56 10.50
N THR A 94 7.33 0.79 10.43
CA THR A 94 6.45 -0.15 9.72
C THR A 94 6.39 0.20 8.23
N GLN A 95 5.67 -0.58 7.47
CA GLN A 95 5.65 -0.47 6.00
C GLN A 95 5.16 0.90 5.51
N GLU A 96 4.14 1.50 6.14
CA GLU A 96 3.63 2.82 5.75
C GLU A 96 4.66 3.92 5.98
N GLU A 97 5.33 3.90 7.14
CA GLU A 97 6.37 4.88 7.47
C GLU A 97 7.55 4.80 6.51
N ASP A 98 7.94 3.59 6.10
CA ASP A 98 9.03 3.39 5.14
C ASP A 98 8.64 3.88 3.74
N LEU A 99 7.43 3.62 3.27
CA LEU A 99 6.93 4.21 2.02
C LEU A 99 6.95 5.73 2.07
N CYS A 100 6.53 6.33 3.19
CA CYS A 100 6.54 7.78 3.39
C CYS A 100 7.96 8.37 3.45
N ARG A 101 8.95 7.64 3.98
CA ARG A 101 10.35 8.08 4.02
C ARG A 101 11.04 7.98 2.66
N CYS A 102 10.61 7.07 1.80
CA CYS A 102 11.27 6.78 0.52
C CYS A 102 10.63 7.52 -0.67
N SER A 103 9.48 8.19 -0.49
CA SER A 103 8.71 8.76 -1.59
C SER A 103 8.01 10.07 -1.24
N ASN A 104 7.28 10.62 -2.21
CA ASN A 104 6.37 11.74 -2.00
C ASN A 104 4.94 11.30 -1.62
N LEU A 105 4.77 10.11 -1.05
CA LEU A 105 3.47 9.59 -0.63
C LEU A 105 2.83 10.45 0.47
N TYR A 106 3.59 10.83 1.51
CA TYR A 106 3.04 11.58 2.64
C TYR A 106 2.34 12.89 2.21
N PRO A 107 2.92 13.75 1.38
CA PRO A 107 2.20 14.90 0.82
C PRO A 107 0.89 14.55 0.11
N CYS A 108 0.83 13.39 -0.55
CA CYS A 108 -0.37 12.94 -1.26
C CYS A 108 -1.51 12.60 -0.29
N ILE A 109 -1.21 11.84 0.77
CA ILE A 109 -2.23 11.33 1.69
C ILE A 109 -2.60 12.29 2.82
N SER A 110 -1.78 13.32 3.08
CA SER A 110 -2.01 14.29 4.16
C SER A 110 -2.77 15.56 3.74
N GLN A 111 -3.29 15.62 2.50
CA GLN A 111 -4.07 16.75 2.01
C GLN A 111 -5.42 16.88 2.74
N ASP A 112 -5.92 18.11 2.96
CA ASP A 112 -7.21 18.37 3.62
C ASP A 112 -8.36 17.59 2.97
N LYS A 113 -8.45 17.59 1.62
CA LYS A 113 -9.48 16.84 0.88
C LYS A 113 -9.46 15.33 1.15
N VAL A 114 -8.27 14.78 1.43
CA VAL A 114 -8.09 13.36 1.78
C VAL A 114 -8.44 13.15 3.24
N PHE A 115 -7.97 14.06 4.11
CA PHE A 115 -8.24 14.00 5.52
C PHE A 115 -9.74 13.96 5.82
N ASP A 116 -10.51 14.87 5.27
CA ASP A 116 -11.96 14.96 5.48
C ASP A 116 -12.71 13.72 5.00
N ASN A 117 -12.34 13.21 3.83
CA ASN A 117 -13.08 12.13 3.17
C ASN A 117 -12.64 10.71 3.58
N TYR A 118 -11.44 10.56 4.16
CA TYR A 118 -10.88 9.26 4.54
C TYR A 118 -10.60 9.18 6.04
N TYR A 119 -9.63 9.90 6.57
CA TYR A 119 -9.24 9.80 7.98
C TYR A 119 -10.34 10.30 8.93
N GLY A 120 -10.93 11.47 8.65
CA GLY A 120 -12.04 12.03 9.42
C GLY A 120 -13.26 11.11 9.40
N TYR A 121 -13.55 10.52 8.23
CA TYR A 121 -14.64 9.55 8.13
C TYR A 121 -14.38 8.29 8.96
N ASN A 122 -13.20 7.68 8.84
CA ASN A 122 -12.84 6.48 9.62
C ASN A 122 -12.90 6.75 11.13
N ARG A 123 -12.43 7.93 11.57
CA ARG A 123 -12.54 8.36 12.98
C ARG A 123 -14.00 8.44 13.45
N SER A 124 -14.92 8.85 12.57
CA SER A 124 -16.34 8.98 12.91
C SER A 124 -17.07 7.64 13.06
N LEU A 125 -16.48 6.53 12.61
CA LEU A 125 -17.09 5.20 12.72
C LEU A 125 -16.99 4.61 14.13
N GLU A 126 -16.05 5.08 14.93
CA GLU A 126 -15.83 4.64 16.32
C GLU A 126 -15.70 3.11 16.44
N ASN A 127 -15.09 2.45 15.44
CA ASN A 127 -14.83 1.02 15.46
C ASN A 127 -13.53 0.68 14.73
N ASP A 128 -12.93 -0.47 15.06
CA ASP A 128 -11.63 -0.90 14.55
C ASP A 128 -11.72 -1.72 13.24
N ILE A 129 -12.92 -1.85 12.68
CA ILE A 129 -13.13 -2.46 11.35
C ILE A 129 -12.85 -1.45 10.25
N TYR A 130 -13.09 -0.15 10.52
CA TYR A 130 -12.98 0.96 9.57
C TYR A 130 -13.89 0.83 8.34
N SER A 131 -13.65 1.63 7.32
CA SER A 131 -14.45 1.62 6.09
C SER A 131 -13.75 0.91 4.93
N ASP A 132 -14.50 0.61 3.87
CA ASP A 132 -13.96 0.12 2.59
C ASP A 132 -13.42 1.25 1.70
N ARG A 133 -13.37 2.49 2.21
CA ARG A 133 -12.74 3.60 1.51
C ARG A 133 -11.25 3.38 1.43
N LEU A 134 -10.66 3.82 0.34
CA LEU A 134 -9.21 3.82 0.16
C LEU A 134 -8.75 5.11 -0.50
N ILE A 135 -7.47 5.43 -0.40
CA ILE A 135 -6.84 6.52 -1.13
C ILE A 135 -6.05 5.90 -2.28
N TYR A 136 -6.26 6.42 -3.50
CA TYR A 136 -5.47 6.08 -4.66
C TYR A 136 -4.59 7.26 -5.03
N SER A 137 -3.27 7.09 -4.95
CA SER A 137 -2.28 8.10 -5.30
C SER A 137 -1.53 7.63 -6.54
N SER A 138 -1.82 8.25 -7.72
CA SER A 138 -1.14 7.92 -8.96
C SER A 138 0.24 8.56 -9.03
N ASP A 139 1.18 7.85 -9.65
CA ASP A 139 2.52 8.35 -9.97
C ASP A 139 3.31 8.84 -8.75
N VAL A 140 3.17 8.16 -7.60
CA VAL A 140 4.00 8.43 -6.44
C VAL A 140 5.46 8.18 -6.80
N LEU A 141 6.31 9.19 -6.59
CA LEU A 141 7.73 9.12 -6.91
C LEU A 141 8.52 8.57 -5.75
N PHE A 142 9.12 7.40 -5.92
CA PHE A 142 10.09 6.81 -5.02
C PHE A 142 11.49 7.27 -5.43
N PHE A 143 12.16 8.00 -4.56
CA PHE A 143 13.48 8.58 -4.81
C PHE A 143 14.53 8.19 -3.76
N LYS A 144 14.18 7.35 -2.79
CA LYS A 144 15.08 6.69 -1.86
C LYS A 144 14.82 5.20 -1.85
N ASP A 145 15.88 4.41 -1.63
CA ASP A 145 15.81 2.98 -1.37
C ASP A 145 15.40 2.68 0.09
N GLU A 146 15.25 1.41 0.44
CA GLU A 146 14.87 0.98 1.80
C GLU A 146 15.95 1.24 2.86
N THR A 147 17.16 1.63 2.48
CA THR A 147 18.22 2.11 3.38
C THR A 147 18.23 3.63 3.50
N TYR A 148 17.25 4.29 2.86
CA TYR A 148 17.03 5.74 2.81
C TYR A 148 18.08 6.54 2.03
N TRP A 149 18.91 5.89 1.19
CA TRP A 149 19.77 6.56 0.25
C TRP A 149 19.01 6.96 -1.00
N CYS A 150 19.40 8.10 -1.57
CA CYS A 150 18.77 8.58 -2.80
C CYS A 150 19.09 7.65 -3.97
N LEU A 151 18.05 7.26 -4.70
CA LEU A 151 18.17 6.50 -5.94
C LEU A 151 18.84 7.36 -7.03
N SER A 152 19.70 6.76 -7.83
CA SER A 152 20.28 7.42 -9.01
C SER A 152 19.21 7.76 -10.07
N ILE A 153 18.17 6.93 -10.15
CA ILE A 153 17.02 7.11 -11.03
C ILE A 153 15.76 6.84 -10.20
N PRO A 154 15.01 7.88 -9.81
CA PRO A 154 13.73 7.71 -9.15
C PRO A 154 12.72 6.93 -10.00
N VAL A 155 11.82 6.20 -9.36
CA VAL A 155 10.80 5.38 -10.01
C VAL A 155 9.40 5.82 -9.61
N LYS A 156 8.43 5.73 -10.54
CA LYS A 156 7.02 6.03 -10.28
C LYS A 156 6.24 4.73 -10.05
N CYS A 157 5.41 4.73 -9.02
CA CYS A 157 4.49 3.64 -8.70
C CYS A 157 3.19 4.23 -8.16
N ASP A 158 2.05 3.69 -8.57
CA ASP A 158 0.78 4.05 -7.94
C ASP A 158 0.73 3.44 -6.52
N VAL A 159 0.13 4.15 -5.57
CA VAL A 159 0.00 3.64 -4.20
C VAL A 159 -1.48 3.60 -3.78
N ILE A 160 -1.90 2.44 -3.28
CA ILE A 160 -3.23 2.21 -2.74
C ILE A 160 -3.12 2.21 -1.22
N THR A 161 -3.57 3.27 -0.58
CA THR A 161 -3.57 3.41 0.88
C THR A 161 -4.89 2.85 1.43
N CYS A 162 -4.81 1.71 2.12
CA CYS A 162 -5.98 1.00 2.63
C CYS A 162 -5.66 0.30 3.95
N PRO A 163 -6.42 0.55 5.04
CA PRO A 163 -6.19 -0.08 6.32
C PRO A 163 -6.80 -1.49 6.32
N ALA A 164 -6.15 -2.42 6.98
CA ALA A 164 -6.80 -3.66 7.39
C ALA A 164 -7.76 -3.40 8.57
N PRO A 165 -8.78 -4.21 8.78
CA PRO A 165 -9.48 -4.23 10.06
C PRO A 165 -8.54 -4.73 11.17
N VAL A 166 -8.79 -4.37 12.42
CA VAL A 166 -8.01 -4.84 13.58
C VAL A 166 -8.70 -6.07 14.20
N GLU A 167 -7.92 -7.10 14.52
CA GLU A 167 -8.36 -8.33 15.20
C GLU A 167 -9.67 -8.92 14.63
N CYS A 168 -9.81 -8.89 13.31
CA CYS A 168 -11.03 -9.30 12.61
C CYS A 168 -10.98 -10.77 12.20
N ASN A 169 -12.04 -11.53 12.54
CA ASN A 169 -12.17 -12.94 12.21
C ASN A 169 -13.18 -13.21 11.06
N ASP A 170 -13.73 -12.18 10.43
CA ASP A 170 -14.68 -12.33 9.32
C ASP A 170 -13.95 -12.19 7.96
N ILE A 171 -13.75 -13.31 7.29
CA ILE A 171 -13.12 -13.37 5.97
C ILE A 171 -13.87 -12.53 4.93
N ASN A 172 -15.18 -12.31 5.06
CA ASN A 172 -15.95 -11.55 4.08
C ASN A 172 -15.59 -10.06 4.12
N ILE A 173 -15.25 -9.52 5.29
CA ILE A 173 -14.76 -8.16 5.43
C ILE A 173 -13.44 -8.01 4.68
N PHE A 174 -12.50 -8.94 4.84
CA PHE A 174 -11.24 -8.96 4.08
C PHE A 174 -11.48 -9.06 2.58
N LYS A 175 -12.30 -10.00 2.13
CA LYS A 175 -12.63 -10.17 0.71
C LYS A 175 -13.22 -8.91 0.11
N GLN A 176 -14.15 -8.26 0.81
CA GLN A 176 -14.75 -7.01 0.34
C GLN A 176 -13.71 -5.91 0.20
N ARG A 177 -12.82 -5.78 1.17
CA ARG A 177 -11.75 -4.76 1.13
C ARG A 177 -10.70 -5.06 0.07
N ILE A 178 -10.31 -6.33 -0.10
CA ILE A 178 -9.42 -6.76 -1.18
C ILE A 178 -10.07 -6.49 -2.56
N LYS A 179 -11.39 -6.72 -2.70
CA LYS A 179 -12.11 -6.32 -3.92
C LYS A 179 -12.03 -4.82 -4.18
N SER A 180 -12.11 -3.99 -3.14
CA SER A 180 -11.95 -2.54 -3.29
C SER A 180 -10.54 -2.18 -3.74
N ILE A 181 -9.51 -2.82 -3.18
CA ILE A 181 -8.10 -2.62 -3.56
C ILE A 181 -7.88 -2.99 -5.03
N ILE A 182 -8.26 -4.22 -5.43
CA ILE A 182 -8.04 -4.67 -6.81
C ILE A 182 -8.91 -3.92 -7.82
N GLY A 183 -10.10 -3.47 -7.42
CA GLY A 183 -10.98 -2.66 -8.27
C GLY A 183 -10.40 -1.27 -8.57
N ALA A 184 -9.78 -0.63 -7.59
CA ALA A 184 -9.07 0.63 -7.78
C ALA A 184 -7.88 0.47 -8.74
N ALA A 185 -7.05 -0.56 -8.54
CA ALA A 185 -5.93 -0.88 -9.42
C ALA A 185 -6.38 -1.20 -10.85
N TYR A 186 -7.46 -1.98 -10.99
CA TYR A 186 -8.04 -2.33 -12.31
C TYR A 186 -8.55 -1.09 -13.06
N LYS A 187 -9.31 -0.21 -12.38
CA LYS A 187 -9.78 1.07 -12.98
C LYS A 187 -8.61 1.91 -13.49
N ALA A 188 -7.49 1.90 -12.79
CA ALA A 188 -6.31 2.66 -13.16
C ALA A 188 -5.48 2.02 -14.30
N GLY A 189 -5.82 0.81 -14.74
CA GLY A 189 -5.08 0.10 -15.78
C GLY A 189 -3.74 -0.45 -15.31
N VAL A 190 -3.67 -0.87 -14.05
CA VAL A 190 -2.47 -1.49 -13.46
C VAL A 190 -2.24 -2.87 -14.08
N ASP A 191 -1.00 -3.15 -14.48
CA ASP A 191 -0.58 -4.46 -15.01
C ASP A 191 -0.08 -5.38 -13.89
N ARG A 192 0.66 -4.82 -12.92
CA ARG A 192 1.31 -5.54 -11.83
C ARG A 192 0.92 -4.94 -10.49
N LEU A 193 0.53 -5.80 -9.57
CA LEU A 193 0.09 -5.40 -8.23
C LEU A 193 1.09 -5.92 -7.17
N ILE A 194 1.50 -5.05 -6.28
CA ILE A 194 2.35 -5.39 -5.13
C ILE A 194 1.48 -5.33 -3.88
N LEU A 195 1.32 -6.46 -3.23
CA LEU A 195 0.55 -6.65 -1.99
C LEU A 195 1.49 -6.94 -0.82
N GLY A 196 1.23 -7.95 0.00
CA GLY A 196 2.09 -8.38 1.11
C GLY A 196 1.27 -8.90 2.28
N LYS A 197 1.87 -9.01 3.46
CA LYS A 197 1.23 -9.51 4.69
C LYS A 197 0.33 -8.44 5.35
N TRP A 198 -0.55 -7.85 4.58
CA TRP A 198 -1.42 -6.76 5.00
C TRP A 198 -2.29 -7.14 6.22
N GLY A 199 -2.18 -6.38 7.30
CA GLY A 199 -2.97 -6.53 8.51
C GLY A 199 -2.53 -7.65 9.46
N THR A 200 -1.48 -8.43 9.14
CA THR A 200 -1.02 -9.55 9.99
C THR A 200 0.10 -9.18 10.96
N GLY A 201 0.49 -7.92 11.01
CA GLY A 201 1.43 -7.38 11.98
C GLY A 201 0.71 -6.79 13.20
N SER A 202 0.90 -5.50 13.44
CA SER A 202 0.31 -4.77 14.59
C SER A 202 -1.21 -4.84 14.68
N PHE A 203 -1.92 -5.09 13.57
CA PHE A 203 -3.37 -5.23 13.56
C PHE A 203 -3.86 -6.63 13.97
N GLY A 204 -2.96 -7.57 14.26
CA GLY A 204 -3.25 -8.84 14.94
C GLY A 204 -4.15 -9.84 14.20
N ASN A 205 -4.33 -9.69 12.87
CA ASN A 205 -5.18 -10.61 12.13
C ASN A 205 -4.49 -11.95 11.85
N ASP A 206 -5.27 -13.02 11.79
CA ASP A 206 -4.81 -14.37 11.45
C ASP A 206 -4.23 -14.40 10.02
N PRO A 207 -2.94 -14.74 9.83
CA PRO A 207 -2.31 -14.80 8.52
C PRO A 207 -2.94 -15.84 7.59
N VAL A 208 -3.49 -16.95 8.10
CA VAL A 208 -4.20 -17.94 7.27
C VAL A 208 -5.46 -17.33 6.68
N LEU A 209 -6.24 -16.62 7.49
CA LEU A 209 -7.47 -15.97 7.07
C LEU A 209 -7.18 -14.89 6.01
N VAL A 210 -6.18 -14.05 6.24
CA VAL A 210 -5.83 -12.95 5.31
C VAL A 210 -5.28 -13.50 3.99
N ALA A 211 -4.35 -14.47 4.04
CA ALA A 211 -3.80 -15.10 2.83
C ALA A 211 -4.88 -15.81 2.02
N THR A 212 -5.80 -16.52 2.68
CA THR A 212 -6.95 -17.19 2.05
C THR A 212 -7.86 -16.17 1.37
N ALA A 213 -8.17 -15.05 2.04
CA ALA A 213 -8.98 -14.00 1.45
C ALA A 213 -8.35 -13.41 0.17
N PHE A 214 -7.04 -13.17 0.19
CA PHE A 214 -6.31 -12.75 -1.03
C PHE A 214 -6.41 -13.80 -2.12
N LYS A 215 -6.09 -15.06 -1.82
CA LYS A 215 -6.11 -16.14 -2.81
C LYS A 215 -7.47 -16.27 -3.48
N GLU A 216 -8.54 -16.35 -2.70
CA GLU A 216 -9.89 -16.53 -3.23
C GLU A 216 -10.34 -15.35 -4.11
N VAL A 217 -10.05 -14.11 -3.71
CA VAL A 217 -10.42 -12.93 -4.51
C VAL A 217 -9.57 -12.85 -5.79
N LEU A 218 -8.27 -13.09 -5.71
CA LEU A 218 -7.40 -13.05 -6.88
C LEU A 218 -7.74 -14.17 -7.89
N ASP A 219 -8.03 -15.38 -7.42
CA ASP A 219 -8.45 -16.51 -8.27
C ASP A 219 -9.83 -16.25 -8.90
N GLU A 220 -10.73 -15.57 -8.19
CA GLU A 220 -12.06 -15.24 -8.71
C GLU A 220 -11.99 -14.19 -9.84
N TYR A 221 -11.15 -13.15 -9.71
CA TYR A 221 -11.21 -12.00 -10.61
C TYR A 221 -10.16 -12.00 -11.73
N LYS A 222 -8.96 -12.52 -11.53
CA LYS A 222 -7.88 -12.67 -12.54
C LYS A 222 -7.62 -11.42 -13.39
N LEU A 223 -7.41 -10.28 -12.73
CA LEU A 223 -7.34 -8.97 -13.38
C LEU A 223 -5.92 -8.54 -13.78
N PHE A 224 -4.88 -9.12 -13.18
CA PHE A 224 -3.49 -8.65 -13.31
C PHE A 224 -2.60 -9.68 -14.01
N ASP A 225 -1.53 -9.22 -14.65
CA ASP A 225 -0.53 -10.12 -15.25
C ASP A 225 0.29 -10.80 -14.15
N VAL A 226 0.73 -10.02 -13.16
CA VAL A 226 1.51 -10.52 -12.02
C VAL A 226 1.05 -9.85 -10.72
N VAL A 227 0.93 -10.63 -9.66
CA VAL A 227 0.71 -10.14 -8.30
C VAL A 227 1.89 -10.56 -7.44
N TYR A 228 2.57 -9.58 -6.84
CA TYR A 228 3.73 -9.79 -6.00
C TYR A 228 3.32 -9.70 -4.53
N PHE A 229 3.82 -10.64 -3.73
CA PHE A 229 3.76 -10.61 -2.28
C PHE A 229 5.19 -10.50 -1.74
N PRO A 230 5.72 -9.27 -1.53
CA PRO A 230 6.96 -9.09 -0.82
C PRO A 230 6.78 -9.48 0.65
N LEU A 231 7.60 -10.41 1.13
CA LEU A 231 7.65 -10.87 2.51
C LEU A 231 9.03 -10.55 3.05
N PHE A 232 9.10 -9.57 3.92
CA PHE A 232 10.36 -9.00 4.40
C PHE A 232 11.18 -9.95 5.30
N ASP A 233 10.50 -10.85 5.99
CA ASP A 233 11.08 -11.72 7.01
C ASP A 233 10.75 -13.20 6.77
N ASP A 234 11.46 -14.09 7.46
CA ASP A 234 11.21 -15.54 7.50
C ASP A 234 10.33 -15.90 8.71
N SER A 235 9.33 -15.08 9.04
CA SER A 235 8.38 -15.35 10.12
C SER A 235 7.40 -16.45 9.73
N GLU A 236 6.77 -17.07 10.75
CA GLU A 236 5.70 -18.05 10.56
C GLU A 236 4.58 -17.51 9.65
N SER A 237 4.22 -16.24 9.79
CA SER A 237 3.23 -15.62 8.90
C SER A 237 3.69 -15.55 7.45
N SER A 238 4.99 -15.40 7.19
CA SER A 238 5.55 -15.44 5.83
C SER A 238 5.45 -16.84 5.24
N ASP A 239 5.71 -17.88 6.02
CA ASP A 239 5.60 -19.26 5.55
C ASP A 239 4.13 -19.64 5.26
N ILE A 240 3.20 -19.20 6.10
CA ILE A 240 1.76 -19.36 5.85
C ILE A 240 1.34 -18.69 4.52
N PHE A 241 1.79 -17.46 4.26
CA PHE A 241 1.49 -16.79 2.99
C PHE A 241 2.07 -17.54 1.78
N LYS A 242 3.29 -18.08 1.89
CA LYS A 242 3.88 -18.93 0.83
C LYS A 242 3.04 -20.18 0.58
N GLU A 243 2.66 -20.89 1.64
CA GLU A 243 1.88 -22.13 1.56
C GLU A 243 0.50 -21.90 0.95
N VAL A 244 -0.21 -20.86 1.38
CA VAL A 244 -1.59 -20.59 0.92
C VAL A 244 -1.61 -20.05 -0.52
N LEU A 245 -0.65 -19.20 -0.90
CA LEU A 245 -0.68 -18.50 -2.18
C LEU A 245 -0.09 -19.31 -3.34
N LEU A 246 0.84 -20.23 -3.10
CA LEU A 246 1.54 -21.01 -4.11
C LEU A 246 1.05 -22.45 -4.15
#